data_ded25b9c0804f583174354eea1261443
#
_entry.id   ded25b9c0804f583174354eea1261443
#
_cell.length_a   1.000
_cell.length_b   1.000
_cell.length_c   1.000
_cell.angle_alpha   90.00
_cell.angle_beta   90.00
_cell.angle_gamma   90.00
#
_symmetry.space_group_name_H-M   'P 1'
#
loop_
_entity.id
_entity.type
_entity.pdbx_description
1 polymer ?
#
loop_
_entity_poly.entity_id
_entity_poly.type
_entity_poly.pdbx_seq_one_letter_code
_entity_poly.pdbx_strand_id
1 'polypeptide(L)'
;MFKRRLGRSDLEVSAMGIGCWAIGGPWDWLEKDGSKSPSGWSGVDDAESIRAIHYALDAGINFFDTAANYGCGHSERILGQAVKGRRVQVVIASKFGYRMDETAKVVTPYGRTEEDSDVASHLRSDLEGTLRRLETDYLDVFLLHVWGLRIERA
;
A
#
# COMPACT_ATOMS: atom_id res chain seq x y z
N MET A 1 -4.63 3.56 23.59
CA MET A 1 -3.67 4.37 22.79
C MET A 1 -4.22 5.78 22.63
N PHE A 2 -3.36 6.82 22.74
CA PHE A 2 -3.75 8.21 22.48
C PHE A 2 -4.04 8.40 20.98
N LYS A 3 -5.12 9.13 20.65
CA LYS A 3 -5.55 9.39 19.27
C LYS A 3 -5.38 10.86 18.92
N ARG A 4 -5.23 11.13 17.62
CA ARG A 4 -5.14 12.46 17.02
C ARG A 4 -5.95 12.51 15.72
N ARG A 5 -6.44 13.70 15.39
CA ARG A 5 -7.04 13.95 14.08
C ARG A 5 -5.94 13.94 13.01
N LEU A 6 -6.17 13.25 11.90
CA LEU A 6 -5.27 13.22 10.76
C LEU A 6 -5.44 14.50 9.92
N GLY A 7 -4.57 15.48 10.17
CA GLY A 7 -4.60 16.78 9.50
C GLY A 7 -5.94 17.49 9.69
N ARG A 8 -6.59 17.86 8.57
CA ARG A 8 -7.90 18.52 8.55
C ARG A 8 -9.07 17.57 8.27
N SER A 9 -8.80 16.29 8.12
CA SER A 9 -9.84 15.27 7.92
C SER A 9 -10.59 14.99 9.24
N ASP A 10 -11.68 14.24 9.17
CA ASP A 10 -12.40 13.75 10.34
C ASP A 10 -11.88 12.39 10.84
N LEU A 11 -10.78 11.91 10.26
CA LEU A 11 -10.16 10.63 10.64
C LEU A 11 -9.41 10.80 11.97
N GLU A 12 -9.74 9.96 12.95
CA GLU A 12 -9.01 9.83 14.20
C GLU A 12 -8.05 8.65 14.16
N VAL A 13 -6.75 8.92 14.22
CA VAL A 13 -5.69 7.93 14.17
C VAL A 13 -4.95 7.85 15.51
N SER A 14 -4.45 6.65 15.83
CA SER A 14 -3.52 6.45 16.95
C SER A 14 -2.24 7.26 16.73
N ALA A 15 -1.63 7.71 17.83
CA ALA A 15 -0.40 8.51 17.77
C ALA A 15 0.79 7.75 17.14
N MET A 16 0.71 6.43 17.13
CA MET A 16 1.62 5.53 16.41
C MET A 16 0.85 4.80 15.33
N GLY A 17 1.49 4.53 14.19
CA GLY A 17 0.97 3.71 13.10
C GLY A 17 1.91 2.56 12.79
N ILE A 18 1.41 1.60 12.02
CA ILE A 18 2.20 0.47 11.51
C ILE A 18 2.50 0.70 10.04
N GLY A 19 3.80 0.74 9.70
CA GLY A 19 4.27 0.66 8.32
C GLY A 19 4.33 -0.79 7.86
N CYS A 20 3.63 -1.08 6.77
CA CYS A 20 3.46 -2.44 6.26
C CYS A 20 4.45 -2.80 5.13
N TRP A 21 5.52 -2.03 4.93
CA TRP A 21 6.47 -2.33 3.86
C TRP A 21 7.18 -3.66 4.06
N ALA A 22 7.67 -3.93 5.27
CA ALA A 22 8.41 -5.15 5.57
C ALA A 22 7.56 -6.42 5.36
N ILE A 23 6.27 -6.38 5.70
CA ILE A 23 5.36 -7.53 5.56
C ILE A 23 5.03 -7.87 4.09
N GLY A 24 5.36 -6.98 3.16
CA GLY A 24 5.18 -7.24 1.72
C GLY A 24 6.09 -8.34 1.18
N GLY A 25 7.21 -8.61 1.82
CA GLY A 25 8.18 -9.59 1.33
C GLY A 25 9.00 -9.09 0.13
N PRO A 26 9.72 -9.99 -0.56
CA PRO A 26 10.61 -9.63 -1.65
C PRO A 26 9.87 -9.36 -2.96
N TRP A 27 10.43 -8.46 -3.76
CA TRP A 27 10.03 -8.12 -5.12
C TRP A 27 11.18 -7.44 -5.84
N ASP A 28 11.08 -7.20 -7.17
CA ASP A 28 12.13 -6.59 -7.96
C ASP A 28 11.65 -5.29 -8.64
N TRP A 29 12.52 -4.29 -8.70
CA TRP A 29 12.38 -3.20 -9.65
C TRP A 29 12.74 -3.65 -11.05
N LEU A 30 11.96 -3.22 -12.06
CA LEU A 30 12.37 -3.30 -13.46
C LEU A 30 13.14 -2.02 -13.81
N GLU A 31 14.41 -2.15 -14.10
CA GLU A 31 15.27 -1.05 -14.49
C GLU A 31 15.04 -0.65 -15.97
N LYS A 32 15.55 0.54 -16.35
CA LYS A 32 15.37 1.05 -17.73
C LYS A 32 16.06 0.19 -18.79
N ASP A 33 17.11 -0.50 -18.43
CA ASP A 33 17.86 -1.41 -19.31
C ASP A 33 17.26 -2.83 -19.37
N GLY A 34 16.12 -3.04 -18.70
CA GLY A 34 15.46 -4.34 -18.62
C GLY A 34 16.00 -5.28 -17.53
N SER A 35 17.04 -4.87 -16.81
CA SER A 35 17.53 -5.63 -15.67
C SER A 35 16.58 -5.55 -14.49
N LYS A 36 16.76 -6.43 -13.51
CA LYS A 36 15.98 -6.44 -12.26
C LYS A 36 16.89 -6.14 -11.08
N SER A 37 16.42 -5.27 -10.18
CA SER A 37 17.10 -4.99 -8.93
C SER A 37 16.22 -5.39 -7.74
N PRO A 38 16.76 -6.22 -6.80
CA PRO A 38 15.99 -6.71 -5.65
C PRO A 38 15.55 -5.58 -4.73
N SER A 39 14.33 -5.72 -4.19
CA SER A 39 13.75 -4.82 -3.20
C SER A 39 12.87 -5.59 -2.21
N GLY A 40 12.41 -4.89 -1.17
CA GLY A 40 11.61 -5.48 -0.11
C GLY A 40 12.46 -6.23 0.92
N TRP A 41 11.84 -7.16 1.62
CA TRP A 41 12.43 -7.89 2.74
C TRP A 41 12.30 -9.39 2.54
N SER A 42 13.36 -10.15 2.82
CA SER A 42 13.34 -11.62 2.80
C SER A 42 12.95 -12.19 4.17
N GLY A 43 12.52 -13.45 4.17
CA GLY A 43 12.22 -14.18 5.41
C GLY A 43 10.95 -13.71 6.13
N VAL A 44 10.01 -13.13 5.40
CA VAL A 44 8.71 -12.69 5.95
C VAL A 44 7.80 -13.89 6.15
N ASP A 45 7.18 -13.98 7.32
CA ASP A 45 6.16 -14.96 7.68
C ASP A 45 4.79 -14.27 7.76
N ASP A 46 3.85 -14.69 6.91
CA ASP A 46 2.52 -14.09 6.82
C ASP A 46 1.71 -14.29 8.10
N ALA A 47 1.82 -15.46 8.74
CA ALA A 47 1.11 -15.73 9.98
C ALA A 47 1.64 -14.86 11.12
N GLU A 48 2.96 -14.63 11.18
CA GLU A 48 3.56 -13.70 12.14
C GLU A 48 3.12 -12.26 11.86
N SER A 49 3.10 -11.85 10.60
CA SER A 49 2.64 -10.53 10.18
C SER A 49 1.19 -10.27 10.60
N ILE A 50 0.30 -11.25 10.39
CA ILE A 50 -1.11 -11.17 10.82
C ILE A 50 -1.19 -11.09 12.35
N ARG A 51 -0.43 -11.90 13.09
CA ARG A 51 -0.39 -11.83 14.57
C ARG A 51 0.08 -10.47 15.07
N ALA A 52 1.11 -9.91 14.44
CA ALA A 52 1.62 -8.57 14.77
C ALA A 52 0.57 -7.48 14.55
N ILE A 53 -0.17 -7.54 13.42
CA ILE A 53 -1.27 -6.60 13.13
C ILE A 53 -2.38 -6.75 14.19
N HIS A 54 -2.77 -7.97 14.54
CA HIS A 54 -3.78 -8.21 15.57
C HIS A 54 -3.32 -7.65 16.93
N TYR A 55 -2.08 -7.91 17.33
CA TYR A 55 -1.52 -7.37 18.56
C TYR A 55 -1.52 -5.83 18.56
N ALA A 56 -1.16 -5.20 17.44
CA ALA A 56 -1.19 -3.76 17.30
C ALA A 56 -2.61 -3.20 17.47
N LEU A 57 -3.61 -3.83 16.84
CA LEU A 57 -5.02 -3.47 16.98
C LEU A 57 -5.49 -3.57 18.43
N ASP A 58 -5.16 -4.66 19.11
CA ASP A 58 -5.55 -4.91 20.51
C ASP A 58 -4.85 -3.93 21.48
N ALA A 59 -3.65 -3.45 21.13
CA ALA A 59 -2.94 -2.35 21.81
C ALA A 59 -3.52 -0.96 21.52
N GLY A 60 -4.53 -0.86 20.64
CA GLY A 60 -5.22 0.39 20.27
C GLY A 60 -4.57 1.18 19.15
N ILE A 61 -3.65 0.57 18.39
CA ILE A 61 -3.14 1.14 17.12
C ILE A 61 -4.21 0.90 16.06
N ASN A 62 -4.60 1.96 15.34
CA ASN A 62 -5.61 1.88 14.29
C ASN A 62 -5.16 2.45 12.94
N PHE A 63 -3.91 2.90 12.80
CA PHE A 63 -3.40 3.48 11.58
C PHE A 63 -2.37 2.56 10.93
N PHE A 64 -2.62 2.17 9.67
CA PHE A 64 -1.79 1.25 8.88
C PHE A 64 -1.42 1.91 7.56
N ASP A 65 -0.12 1.97 7.28
CA ASP A 65 0.44 2.51 6.03
C ASP A 65 0.96 1.37 5.17
N THR A 66 0.32 1.14 4.04
CA THR A 66 0.70 0.15 3.03
C THR A 66 0.87 0.79 1.66
N ALA A 67 1.20 0.02 0.64
CA ALA A 67 1.21 0.46 -0.75
C ALA A 67 1.06 -0.73 -1.71
N ALA A 68 0.55 -0.46 -2.90
CA ALA A 68 0.37 -1.46 -3.94
C ALA A 68 1.69 -2.15 -4.32
N ASN A 69 2.81 -1.41 -4.40
CA ASN A 69 4.11 -1.96 -4.76
C ASN A 69 4.79 -2.77 -3.65
N TYR A 70 4.34 -2.73 -2.39
CA TYR A 70 4.95 -3.50 -1.30
C TYR A 70 4.71 -4.99 -1.50
N GLY A 71 5.77 -5.71 -1.90
CA GLY A 71 5.68 -7.11 -2.27
C GLY A 71 4.79 -7.38 -3.49
N CYS A 72 4.62 -6.41 -4.41
CA CYS A 72 3.69 -6.53 -5.54
C CYS A 72 2.25 -6.87 -5.09
N GLY A 73 1.69 -6.08 -4.20
CA GLY A 73 0.35 -6.24 -3.67
C GLY A 73 0.23 -7.21 -2.48
N HIS A 74 1.31 -7.90 -2.11
CA HIS A 74 1.27 -8.88 -1.01
C HIS A 74 0.96 -8.22 0.33
N SER A 75 1.58 -7.07 0.63
CA SER A 75 1.32 -6.31 1.86
C SER A 75 -0.15 -5.94 2.03
N GLU A 76 -0.81 -5.51 0.95
CA GLU A 76 -2.24 -5.19 0.98
C GLU A 76 -3.09 -6.44 1.25
N ARG A 77 -2.74 -7.60 0.67
CA ARG A 77 -3.45 -8.86 0.93
C ARG A 77 -3.33 -9.31 2.39
N ILE A 78 -2.13 -9.25 2.95
CA ILE A 78 -1.91 -9.64 4.36
C ILE A 78 -2.64 -8.68 5.29
N LEU A 79 -2.58 -7.37 5.04
CA LEU A 79 -3.32 -6.39 5.83
C LEU A 79 -4.83 -6.62 5.72
N GLY A 80 -5.37 -6.83 4.51
CA GLY A 80 -6.79 -7.13 4.28
C GLY A 80 -7.28 -8.34 5.06
N GLN A 81 -6.52 -9.44 5.01
CA GLN A 81 -6.81 -10.65 5.79
C GLN A 81 -6.81 -10.38 7.30
N ALA A 82 -5.80 -9.66 7.78
CA ALA A 82 -5.66 -9.36 9.21
C ALA A 82 -6.78 -8.47 9.77
N VAL A 83 -7.32 -7.55 8.96
CA VAL A 83 -8.38 -6.63 9.39
C VAL A 83 -9.79 -7.12 9.02
N LYS A 84 -9.91 -8.33 8.47
CA LYS A 84 -11.21 -8.92 8.12
C LYS A 84 -12.15 -8.98 9.33
N GLY A 85 -13.36 -8.43 9.17
CA GLY A 85 -14.32 -8.27 10.27
C GLY A 85 -14.02 -7.13 11.26
N ARG A 86 -12.87 -6.43 11.10
CA ARG A 86 -12.46 -5.28 11.91
C ARG A 86 -12.18 -4.02 11.09
N ARG A 87 -12.52 -4.00 9.80
CA ARG A 87 -12.20 -2.92 8.84
C ARG A 87 -12.61 -1.53 9.33
N VAL A 88 -13.78 -1.41 9.96
CA VAL A 88 -14.30 -0.14 10.52
C VAL A 88 -13.51 0.39 11.73
N GLN A 89 -12.64 -0.43 12.30
CA GLN A 89 -11.80 -0.05 13.46
C GLN A 89 -10.46 0.54 13.06
N VAL A 90 -10.13 0.49 11.75
CA VAL A 90 -8.82 0.87 11.22
C VAL A 90 -8.92 2.00 10.21
N VAL A 91 -7.86 2.79 10.12
CA VAL A 91 -7.59 3.77 9.08
C VAL A 91 -6.44 3.23 8.25
N ILE A 92 -6.69 3.00 6.95
CA ILE A 92 -5.69 2.45 6.03
C ILE A 92 -5.29 3.54 5.04
N ALA A 93 -3.98 3.83 5.00
CA ALA A 93 -3.36 4.57 3.91
C ALA A 93 -2.72 3.59 2.93
N SER A 94 -3.06 3.69 1.65
CA SER A 94 -2.35 3.00 0.57
C SER A 94 -1.92 3.98 -0.51
N LYS A 95 -1.14 3.50 -1.48
CA LYS A 95 -0.46 4.37 -2.42
C LYS A 95 -0.47 3.77 -3.82
N PHE A 96 -0.48 4.64 -4.85
CA PHE A 96 -0.45 4.29 -6.26
C PHE A 96 0.70 4.98 -6.99
N GLY A 97 0.93 4.60 -8.24
CA GLY A 97 1.96 5.21 -9.07
C GLY A 97 2.96 4.21 -9.65
N TYR A 98 2.60 2.91 -9.58
CA TYR A 98 3.45 1.84 -10.08
C TYR A 98 2.64 0.84 -10.90
N ARG A 99 3.18 0.44 -12.05
CA ARG A 99 2.74 -0.75 -12.77
C ARG A 99 3.35 -1.97 -12.10
N MET A 100 2.56 -3.02 -11.93
CA MET A 100 2.99 -4.23 -11.25
C MET A 100 2.67 -5.47 -12.09
N ASP A 101 3.64 -6.38 -12.18
CA ASP A 101 3.40 -7.77 -12.52
C ASP A 101 3.40 -8.60 -11.23
N GLU A 102 2.22 -8.92 -10.73
CA GLU A 102 2.05 -9.64 -9.46
C GLU A 102 2.57 -11.08 -9.54
N THR A 103 2.59 -11.69 -10.74
CA THR A 103 3.09 -13.04 -10.96
C THR A 103 4.60 -13.08 -10.96
N ALA A 104 5.22 -12.17 -11.72
CA ALA A 104 6.68 -12.06 -11.79
C ALA A 104 7.28 -11.31 -10.58
N LYS A 105 6.45 -10.71 -9.73
CA LYS A 105 6.83 -9.83 -8.62
C LYS A 105 7.75 -8.69 -9.05
N VAL A 106 7.37 -8.02 -10.13
CA VAL A 106 8.14 -6.93 -10.72
C VAL A 106 7.34 -5.63 -10.69
N VAL A 107 8.00 -4.53 -10.34
CA VAL A 107 7.40 -3.20 -10.22
C VAL A 107 8.13 -2.21 -11.11
N THR A 108 7.36 -1.35 -11.80
CA THR A 108 7.86 -0.26 -12.64
C THR A 108 7.15 1.04 -12.25
N PRO A 109 7.87 2.15 -11.95
CA PRO A 109 7.24 3.44 -11.70
C PRO A 109 6.52 3.95 -12.94
N TYR A 110 5.35 4.59 -12.78
CA TYR A 110 4.74 5.38 -13.84
C TYR A 110 5.66 6.53 -14.30
N GLY A 111 5.44 7.00 -15.52
CA GLY A 111 6.23 8.08 -16.13
C GLY A 111 7.55 7.62 -16.76
N ARG A 112 7.81 6.32 -16.83
CA ARG A 112 8.97 5.77 -17.58
C ARG A 112 8.71 5.64 -19.07
N THR A 113 7.44 5.61 -19.50
CA THR A 113 7.02 5.56 -20.92
C THR A 113 6.02 6.69 -21.21
N GLU A 114 5.82 7.04 -22.49
CA GLU A 114 4.80 8.01 -22.88
C GLU A 114 3.39 7.55 -22.50
N GLU A 115 3.13 6.25 -22.54
CA GLU A 115 1.85 5.64 -22.15
C GLU A 115 1.54 5.80 -20.66
N ASP A 116 2.57 5.96 -19.83
CA ASP A 116 2.45 6.13 -18.39
C ASP A 116 2.46 7.60 -17.94
N SER A 117 2.47 8.55 -18.88
CA SER A 117 2.60 9.98 -18.55
C SER A 117 1.36 10.55 -17.88
N ASP A 118 0.18 9.98 -18.15
CA ASP A 118 -1.08 10.36 -17.52
C ASP A 118 -1.39 9.49 -16.31
N VAL A 119 -0.90 9.91 -15.14
CA VAL A 119 -1.14 9.25 -13.86
C VAL A 119 -2.62 9.22 -13.48
N ALA A 120 -3.39 10.23 -13.95
CA ALA A 120 -4.82 10.30 -13.64
C ALA A 120 -5.61 9.18 -14.30
N SER A 121 -5.20 8.75 -15.50
CA SER A 121 -5.84 7.63 -16.21
C SER A 121 -5.72 6.30 -15.45
N HIS A 122 -4.66 6.12 -14.68
CA HIS A 122 -4.40 4.91 -13.91
C HIS A 122 -5.01 4.92 -12.49
N LEU A 123 -5.37 6.11 -11.98
CA LEU A 123 -5.85 6.28 -10.60
C LEU A 123 -7.02 5.33 -10.25
N ARG A 124 -8.00 5.23 -11.14
CA ARG A 124 -9.19 4.39 -10.91
C ARG A 124 -8.82 2.90 -10.86
N SER A 125 -8.08 2.41 -11.85
CA SER A 125 -7.67 1.00 -11.92
C SER A 125 -6.77 0.60 -10.74
N ASP A 126 -5.88 1.50 -10.33
CA ASP A 126 -5.01 1.30 -9.17
C ASP A 126 -5.81 1.23 -7.87
N LEU A 127 -6.79 2.16 -7.69
CA LEU A 127 -7.67 2.13 -6.53
C LEU A 127 -8.49 0.83 -6.48
N GLU A 128 -9.12 0.44 -7.58
CA GLU A 128 -9.88 -0.81 -7.67
C GLU A 128 -9.00 -2.04 -7.39
N GLY A 129 -7.73 -2.01 -7.86
CA GLY A 129 -6.74 -3.03 -7.54
C GLY A 129 -6.44 -3.12 -6.04
N THR A 130 -6.20 -1.98 -5.41
CA THR A 130 -5.97 -1.85 -3.96
C THR A 130 -7.17 -2.36 -3.17
N LEU A 131 -8.39 -1.95 -3.53
CA LEU A 131 -9.62 -2.39 -2.85
C LEU A 131 -9.81 -3.91 -2.93
N ARG A 132 -9.55 -4.51 -4.11
CA ARG A 132 -9.60 -5.97 -4.28
C ARG A 132 -8.59 -6.69 -3.40
N ARG A 133 -7.33 -6.20 -3.32
CA ARG A 133 -6.28 -6.84 -2.51
C ARG A 133 -6.53 -6.69 -1.01
N LEU A 134 -7.07 -5.56 -0.58
CA LEU A 134 -7.47 -5.31 0.82
C LEU A 134 -8.80 -5.98 1.21
N GLU A 135 -9.54 -6.59 0.27
CA GLU A 135 -10.87 -7.16 0.48
C GLU A 135 -11.86 -6.15 1.13
N THR A 136 -11.88 -4.91 0.64
CA THR A 136 -12.71 -3.81 1.17
C THR A 136 -13.32 -2.99 0.04
N ASP A 137 -14.40 -2.28 0.32
CA ASP A 137 -15.11 -1.40 -0.62
C ASP A 137 -14.73 0.09 -0.47
N TYR A 138 -13.89 0.42 0.50
CA TYR A 138 -13.40 1.78 0.69
C TYR A 138 -11.96 1.82 1.18
N LEU A 139 -11.30 2.96 0.94
CA LEU A 139 -9.97 3.30 1.46
C LEU A 139 -10.05 4.66 2.15
N ASP A 140 -9.34 4.82 3.27
CA ASP A 140 -9.39 6.06 4.05
C ASP A 140 -8.45 7.12 3.49
N VAL A 141 -7.26 6.72 3.02
CA VAL A 141 -6.24 7.63 2.46
C VAL A 141 -5.58 6.96 1.24
N PHE A 142 -5.54 7.66 0.10
CA PHE A 142 -4.87 7.18 -1.12
C PHE A 142 -3.89 8.23 -1.61
N LEU A 143 -2.61 7.86 -1.70
CA LEU A 143 -1.49 8.76 -1.93
C LEU A 143 -0.76 8.45 -3.23
N LEU A 144 -0.28 9.47 -3.92
CA LEU A 144 0.69 9.31 -5.00
C LEU A 144 2.06 8.98 -4.40
N HIS A 145 2.67 7.88 -4.85
CA HIS A 145 3.92 7.33 -4.31
C HIS A 145 5.16 7.63 -5.17
N VAL A 146 4.96 8.12 -6.39
CA VAL A 146 6.03 8.35 -7.36
C VAL A 146 6.49 9.79 -7.33
N TRP A 147 7.82 10.00 -7.36
CA TRP A 147 8.44 11.31 -7.41
C TRP A 147 8.54 11.84 -8.85
N GLY A 148 8.35 13.16 -9.02
CA GLY A 148 8.62 13.84 -10.30
C GLY A 148 7.50 13.76 -11.33
N LEU A 149 6.37 13.16 -11.03
CA LEU A 149 5.19 13.22 -11.88
C LEU A 149 4.48 14.57 -11.70
N ARG A 150 4.22 15.28 -12.80
CA ARG A 150 3.36 16.46 -12.80
C ARG A 150 1.90 15.98 -12.85
N ILE A 151 1.13 16.27 -11.82
CA ILE A 151 -0.32 16.18 -11.88
C ILE A 151 -0.78 17.54 -12.38
N GLU A 152 -1.17 17.63 -13.64
CA GLU A 152 -1.85 18.82 -14.14
C GLU A 152 -3.22 18.89 -13.46
N ARG A 153 -3.54 20.05 -12.87
CA ARG A 153 -4.87 20.28 -12.33
C ARG A 153 -5.82 20.43 -13.53
N ALA A 154 -6.76 19.50 -13.66
CA ALA A 154 -7.90 19.63 -14.53
C ALA A 154 -8.82 20.78 -14.06
#